data_7d75c7effe2d58e38c375fe117d89c36
#
_entry.id   7d75c7effe2d58e38c375fe117d89c36
#
_cell.length_a   1.000
_cell.length_b   1.000
_cell.length_c   1.000
_cell.angle_alpha   90.00
_cell.angle_beta   90.00
_cell.angle_gamma   90.00
#
_symmetry.space_group_name_H-M   'P 1'
#
loop_
_entity.id
_entity.type
_entity.pdbx_description
1 polymer ?
#
loop_
_entity_poly.entity_id
_entity_poly.type
_entity_poly.pdbx_seq_one_letter_code
_entity_poly.pdbx_strand_id
1 'polypeptide(L)'
;MSMSEKASVIYEPITSITDFLIFILGCYYGWYTLSLLNSVFHLIWGISFFVLGFGALLGGVKHGFGPKFSKTQKKIIWFLTLIFVGISSQCLFLSLFALINNNSINLVVIIILFFHFLLYV
;
A
#
# COMPACT_ATOMS: atom_id res chain seq x y z
N MET A 1 -39.81 3.24 -23.86
CA MET A 1 -38.95 2.06 -23.52
C MET A 1 -37.76 2.60 -22.73
N SER A 2 -37.79 2.48 -21.41
CA SER A 2 -36.69 2.87 -20.56
C SER A 2 -35.59 1.82 -20.74
N MET A 3 -34.43 2.21 -21.27
CA MET A 3 -33.24 1.36 -21.19
C MET A 3 -32.90 1.22 -19.70
N SER A 4 -33.13 0.03 -19.17
CA SER A 4 -32.67 -0.38 -17.86
C SER A 4 -31.17 -0.13 -17.81
N GLU A 5 -30.76 0.89 -17.08
CA GLU A 5 -29.39 1.16 -16.71
C GLU A 5 -28.91 -0.06 -15.92
N LYS A 6 -28.19 -0.98 -16.62
CA LYS A 6 -27.53 -2.10 -15.95
C LYS A 6 -26.58 -1.48 -14.96
N ALA A 7 -26.99 -1.42 -13.68
CA ALA A 7 -26.12 -1.00 -12.60
C ALA A 7 -24.82 -1.82 -12.71
N SER A 8 -23.72 -1.16 -13.02
CA SER A 8 -22.43 -1.82 -13.10
C SER A 8 -22.15 -2.50 -11.76
N VAL A 9 -21.76 -3.77 -11.79
CA VAL A 9 -21.46 -4.56 -10.58
C VAL A 9 -20.33 -3.89 -9.78
N ILE A 10 -19.43 -3.17 -10.46
CA ILE A 10 -18.31 -2.43 -9.93
C ILE A 10 -18.56 -0.94 -10.16
N TYR A 11 -18.44 -0.13 -9.09
CA TYR A 11 -18.78 1.29 -9.11
C TYR A 11 -17.76 2.12 -9.91
N GLU A 12 -16.47 1.98 -9.61
CA GLU A 12 -15.35 2.61 -10.32
C GLU A 12 -14.46 1.52 -10.92
N PRO A 13 -14.82 0.89 -12.05
CA PRO A 13 -14.18 -0.32 -12.51
C PRO A 13 -12.70 -0.11 -12.87
N ILE A 14 -12.36 1.00 -13.51
CA ILE A 14 -10.98 1.27 -13.94
C ILE A 14 -10.07 1.43 -12.72
N THR A 15 -10.44 2.26 -11.76
CA THR A 15 -9.67 2.50 -10.53
C THR A 15 -9.54 1.23 -9.72
N SER A 16 -10.64 0.49 -9.56
CA SER A 16 -10.65 -0.77 -8.82
C SER A 16 -9.74 -1.83 -9.45
N ILE A 17 -9.78 -1.99 -10.78
CA ILE A 17 -8.91 -2.93 -11.50
C ILE A 17 -7.44 -2.52 -11.36
N THR A 18 -7.13 -1.24 -11.52
CA THR A 18 -5.76 -0.72 -11.35
C THR A 18 -5.22 -1.02 -9.96
N ASP A 19 -6.02 -0.78 -8.92
CA ASP A 19 -5.64 -1.06 -7.55
C ASP A 19 -5.41 -2.56 -7.30
N PHE A 20 -6.25 -3.44 -7.86
CA PHE A 20 -6.03 -4.89 -7.77
C PHE A 20 -4.78 -5.35 -8.52
N LEU A 21 -4.46 -4.73 -9.67
CA LEU A 21 -3.20 -5.00 -10.38
C LEU A 21 -1.99 -4.56 -9.54
N ILE A 22 -2.04 -3.40 -8.88
CA ILE A 22 -0.98 -2.95 -7.97
C ILE A 22 -0.83 -3.92 -6.80
N PHE A 23 -1.92 -4.46 -6.25
CA PHE A 23 -1.85 -5.49 -5.22
C PHE A 23 -1.12 -6.75 -5.71
N ILE A 24 -1.48 -7.28 -6.88
CA ILE A 24 -0.85 -8.48 -7.46
C ILE A 24 0.64 -8.22 -7.70
N LEU A 25 0.99 -7.10 -8.31
CA LEU A 25 2.38 -6.72 -8.55
C LEU A 25 3.15 -6.49 -7.25
N GLY A 26 2.53 -5.89 -6.25
CA GLY A 26 3.11 -5.72 -4.92
C GLY A 26 3.43 -7.06 -4.25
N CYS A 27 2.53 -8.03 -4.33
CA CYS A 27 2.77 -9.39 -3.84
C CYS A 27 3.91 -10.08 -4.62
N TYR A 28 3.91 -9.97 -5.95
CA TYR A 28 4.94 -10.58 -6.79
C TYR A 28 6.33 -10.00 -6.52
N TYR A 29 6.47 -8.67 -6.57
CA TYR A 29 7.75 -8.02 -6.33
C TYR A 29 8.20 -8.11 -4.88
N GLY A 30 7.26 -8.09 -3.93
CA GLY A 30 7.55 -8.34 -2.52
C GLY A 30 8.15 -9.73 -2.32
N TRP A 31 7.52 -10.76 -2.85
CA TRP A 31 8.04 -12.12 -2.80
C TRP A 31 9.39 -12.26 -3.50
N TYR A 32 9.50 -11.73 -4.74
CA TYR A 32 10.74 -11.79 -5.52
C TYR A 32 11.90 -11.13 -4.76
N THR A 33 11.69 -9.94 -4.22
CA THR A 33 12.73 -9.22 -3.48
C THR A 33 13.12 -9.93 -2.19
N LEU A 34 12.17 -10.53 -1.47
CA LEU A 34 12.46 -11.34 -0.29
C LEU A 34 13.20 -12.63 -0.63
N SER A 35 12.99 -13.22 -1.81
CA SER A 35 13.75 -14.39 -2.25
C SER A 35 15.22 -14.10 -2.52
N LEU A 36 15.57 -12.83 -2.77
CA LEU A 36 16.95 -12.35 -2.94
C LEU A 36 17.61 -11.96 -1.61
N LEU A 37 17.09 -12.39 -0.49
CA LEU A 37 17.37 -11.92 0.86
C LEU A 37 18.85 -12.11 1.25
N ASN A 38 19.68 -11.12 0.90
CA ASN A 38 21.11 -11.07 1.20
C ASN A 38 21.51 -9.79 1.96
N SER A 39 20.54 -8.89 2.23
CA SER A 39 20.79 -7.63 2.92
C SER A 39 19.53 -7.06 3.57
N VAL A 40 19.72 -6.18 4.55
CA VAL A 40 18.62 -5.43 5.20
C VAL A 40 17.84 -4.61 4.18
N PHE A 41 18.49 -4.09 3.15
CA PHE A 41 17.83 -3.40 2.04
C PHE A 41 16.76 -4.27 1.39
N HIS A 42 17.09 -5.52 0.98
CA HIS A 42 16.13 -6.41 0.32
C HIS A 42 14.95 -6.77 1.23
N LEU A 43 15.22 -6.99 2.52
CA LEU A 43 14.17 -7.27 3.50
C LEU A 43 13.15 -6.14 3.57
N ILE A 44 13.61 -4.90 3.80
CA ILE A 44 12.72 -3.75 3.98
C ILE A 44 12.03 -3.40 2.67
N TRP A 45 12.75 -3.47 1.55
CA TRP A 45 12.21 -3.22 0.21
C TRP A 45 11.08 -4.21 -0.12
N GLY A 46 11.29 -5.50 0.13
CA GLY A 46 10.26 -6.53 -0.08
C GLY A 46 9.03 -6.33 0.80
N ILE A 47 9.22 -5.99 2.08
CA ILE A 47 8.12 -5.66 2.99
C ILE A 47 7.33 -4.44 2.47
N SER A 48 8.02 -3.40 1.96
CA SER A 48 7.35 -2.21 1.43
C SER A 48 6.40 -2.51 0.27
N PHE A 49 6.78 -3.44 -0.62
CA PHE A 49 5.91 -3.87 -1.71
C PHE A 49 4.66 -4.59 -1.22
N PHE A 50 4.78 -5.48 -0.23
CA PHE A 50 3.59 -6.13 0.35
C PHE A 50 2.67 -5.11 1.01
N VAL A 51 3.22 -4.21 1.81
CA VAL A 51 2.44 -3.17 2.50
C VAL A 51 1.73 -2.27 1.50
N LEU A 52 2.41 -1.82 0.44
CA LEU A 52 1.81 -1.04 -0.66
C LEU A 52 0.69 -1.83 -1.35
N GLY A 53 0.93 -3.10 -1.66
CA GLY A 53 -0.05 -3.98 -2.27
C GLY A 53 -1.32 -4.10 -1.43
N PHE A 54 -1.20 -4.33 -0.12
CA PHE A 54 -2.36 -4.37 0.78
C PHE A 54 -3.10 -3.02 0.86
N GLY A 55 -2.39 -1.90 0.83
CA GLY A 55 -3.01 -0.58 0.72
C GLY A 55 -3.83 -0.45 -0.57
N ALA A 56 -3.28 -0.88 -1.70
CA ALA A 56 -3.97 -0.89 -2.99
C ALA A 56 -5.17 -1.85 -2.98
N LEU A 57 -5.08 -3.03 -2.35
CA LEU A 57 -6.21 -3.95 -2.20
C LEU A 57 -7.40 -3.27 -1.50
N LEU A 58 -7.14 -2.57 -0.39
CA LEU A 58 -8.17 -1.81 0.33
C LEU A 58 -8.75 -0.68 -0.52
N GLY A 59 -7.90 0.04 -1.27
CA GLY A 59 -8.33 1.05 -2.25
C GLY A 59 -9.26 0.46 -3.31
N GLY A 60 -8.85 -0.65 -3.94
CA GLY A 60 -9.64 -1.35 -4.95
C GLY A 60 -11.00 -1.84 -4.45
N VAL A 61 -11.03 -2.38 -3.22
CA VAL A 61 -12.29 -2.77 -2.56
C VAL A 61 -13.19 -1.55 -2.35
N LYS A 62 -12.64 -0.43 -1.89
CA LYS A 62 -13.40 0.81 -1.69
C LYS A 62 -13.95 1.37 -3.00
N HIS A 63 -13.13 1.42 -4.05
CA HIS A 63 -13.51 1.94 -5.36
C HIS A 63 -14.50 1.01 -6.09
N GLY A 64 -14.30 -0.31 -5.97
CA GLY A 64 -15.18 -1.28 -6.61
C GLY A 64 -16.54 -1.43 -5.93
N PHE A 65 -16.56 -1.47 -4.61
CA PHE A 65 -17.75 -1.84 -3.83
C PHE A 65 -18.21 -0.75 -2.86
N GLY A 66 -17.66 0.46 -2.95
CA GLY A 66 -17.93 1.58 -2.08
C GLY A 66 -19.42 1.85 -1.82
N PRO A 67 -20.31 1.84 -2.83
CA PRO A 67 -21.76 2.06 -2.60
C PRO A 67 -22.41 1.07 -1.63
N LYS A 68 -21.85 -0.15 -1.50
CA LYS A 68 -22.34 -1.20 -0.59
C LYS A 68 -21.92 -0.98 0.87
N PHE A 69 -20.98 -0.09 1.13
CA PHE A 69 -20.44 0.16 2.47
C PHE A 69 -21.16 1.32 3.15
N SER A 70 -21.36 1.22 4.46
CA SER A 70 -21.80 2.31 5.31
C SER A 70 -20.77 3.46 5.32
N LYS A 71 -21.19 4.65 5.75
CA LYS A 71 -20.28 5.81 5.88
C LYS A 71 -19.09 5.51 6.78
N THR A 72 -19.32 4.80 7.88
CA THR A 72 -18.27 4.41 8.84
C THR A 72 -17.27 3.42 8.21
N GLN A 73 -17.77 2.39 7.51
CA GLN A 73 -16.90 1.42 6.82
C GLN A 73 -16.01 2.10 5.75
N LYS A 74 -16.59 3.01 4.94
CA LYS A 74 -15.81 3.79 3.96
C LYS A 74 -14.69 4.59 4.61
N LYS A 75 -14.97 5.21 5.76
CA LYS A 75 -13.98 5.99 6.51
C LYS A 75 -12.86 5.10 7.06
N ILE A 76 -13.21 3.94 7.62
CA ILE A 76 -12.24 2.97 8.14
C ILE A 76 -11.34 2.44 7.02
N ILE A 77 -11.92 1.97 5.92
CA ILE A 77 -11.15 1.44 4.77
C ILE A 77 -10.21 2.51 4.23
N TRP A 78 -10.69 3.75 4.08
CA TRP A 78 -9.86 4.87 3.63
C TRP A 78 -8.69 5.16 4.57
N PHE A 79 -8.96 5.20 5.87
CA PHE A 79 -7.93 5.43 6.88
C PHE A 79 -6.87 4.33 6.87
N LEU A 80 -7.30 3.06 6.78
CA LEU A 80 -6.37 1.93 6.66
C LEU A 80 -5.54 2.01 5.38
N THR A 81 -6.14 2.38 4.24
CA THR A 81 -5.41 2.59 2.99
C THR A 81 -4.29 3.62 3.17
N LEU A 82 -4.58 4.77 3.80
CA LEU A 82 -3.58 5.80 4.08
C LEU A 82 -2.46 5.29 4.99
N ILE A 83 -2.79 4.52 6.04
CA ILE A 83 -1.79 3.92 6.93
C ILE A 83 -0.86 3.00 6.14
N PHE A 84 -1.39 2.08 5.31
CA PHE A 84 -0.58 1.16 4.54
C PHE A 84 0.33 1.89 3.54
N VAL A 85 -0.19 2.88 2.81
CA VAL A 85 0.60 3.71 1.89
C VAL A 85 1.69 4.48 2.65
N GLY A 86 1.36 5.06 3.79
CA GLY A 86 2.32 5.76 4.65
C GLY A 86 3.43 4.86 5.17
N ILE A 87 3.10 3.67 5.70
CA ILE A 87 4.09 2.69 6.16
C ILE A 87 4.99 2.24 5.00
N SER A 88 4.41 1.94 3.82
CA SER A 88 5.19 1.57 2.63
C SER A 88 6.20 2.67 2.26
N SER A 89 5.77 3.93 2.25
CA SER A 89 6.64 5.08 2.00
C SER A 89 7.82 5.14 2.99
N GLN A 90 7.56 4.96 4.30
CA GLN A 90 8.63 4.95 5.31
C GLN A 90 9.60 3.77 5.11
N CYS A 91 9.08 2.59 4.78
CA CYS A 91 9.91 1.43 4.46
C CYS A 91 10.81 1.69 3.25
N LEU A 92 10.30 2.35 2.20
CA LEU A 92 11.12 2.72 1.03
C LEU A 92 12.25 3.68 1.42
N PHE A 93 11.99 4.73 2.21
CA PHE A 93 13.04 5.63 2.69
C PHE A 93 14.07 4.89 3.54
N LEU A 94 13.62 4.04 4.46
CA LEU A 94 14.51 3.28 5.34
C LEU A 94 15.38 2.29 4.53
N SER A 95 14.84 1.67 3.50
CA SER A 95 15.59 0.75 2.63
C SER A 95 16.68 1.47 1.84
N LEU A 96 16.37 2.65 1.29
CA LEU A 96 17.36 3.48 0.59
C LEU A 96 18.47 3.94 1.54
N PHE A 97 18.12 4.30 2.78
CA PHE A 97 19.10 4.64 3.79
C PHE A 97 20.01 3.46 4.14
N ALA A 98 19.43 2.26 4.29
CA ALA A 98 20.21 1.03 4.53
C ALA A 98 21.16 0.73 3.36
N LEU A 99 20.74 0.97 2.12
CA LEU A 99 21.57 0.79 0.93
C LEU A 99 22.81 1.71 0.95
N ILE A 100 22.60 2.99 1.30
CA ILE A 100 23.68 4.00 1.32
C ILE A 100 24.66 3.73 2.47
N ASN A 101 24.18 3.26 3.61
CA ASN A 101 24.97 3.05 4.82
C ASN A 101 25.44 1.58 5.02
N ASN A 102 25.77 0.87 3.95
CA ASN A 102 26.26 -0.51 4.02
C ASN A 102 25.37 -1.44 4.87
N ASN A 103 24.07 -1.36 4.66
CA ASN A 103 23.03 -2.11 5.37
C ASN A 103 22.92 -1.81 6.88
N SER A 104 23.50 -0.73 7.36
CA SER A 104 23.29 -0.27 8.74
C SER A 104 22.13 0.72 8.83
N ILE A 105 21.33 0.60 9.88
CA ILE A 105 20.21 1.49 10.17
C ILE A 105 20.52 2.27 11.44
N ASN A 106 20.46 3.59 11.34
CA ASN A 106 20.67 4.46 12.47
C ASN A 106 19.35 4.73 13.20
N LEU A 107 19.36 4.65 14.53
CA LEU A 107 18.20 4.94 15.37
C LEU A 107 17.61 6.36 15.11
N VAL A 108 18.46 7.33 14.83
CA VAL A 108 18.03 8.70 14.52
C VAL A 108 17.14 8.74 13.29
N VAL A 109 17.48 7.97 12.25
CA VAL A 109 16.66 7.89 11.03
C VAL A 109 15.30 7.26 11.32
N ILE A 110 15.25 6.20 12.13
CA ILE A 110 13.99 5.58 12.54
C ILE A 110 13.10 6.60 13.27
N ILE A 111 13.67 7.38 14.20
CA ILE A 111 12.95 8.41 14.94
C ILE A 111 12.40 9.48 14.00
N ILE A 112 13.20 9.97 13.05
CA ILE A 112 12.78 10.98 12.07
C ILE A 112 11.62 10.43 11.21
N LEU A 113 11.75 9.21 10.71
CA LEU A 113 10.70 8.57 9.90
C LEU A 113 9.42 8.35 10.71
N PHE A 114 9.52 7.99 11.98
CA PHE A 114 8.37 7.84 12.88
C PHE A 114 7.62 9.16 13.05
N PHE A 115 8.32 10.26 13.34
CA PHE A 115 7.69 11.58 13.43
C PHE A 115 7.11 12.04 12.10
N HIS A 116 7.80 11.80 10.99
CA HIS A 116 7.27 12.09 9.65
C HIS A 116 5.98 11.33 9.38
N PHE A 117 5.91 10.05 9.77
CA PHE A 117 4.70 9.24 9.64
C PHE A 117 3.53 9.80 10.48
N LEU A 118 3.79 10.23 11.73
CA LEU A 118 2.78 10.84 12.58
C LEU A 118 2.21 12.15 12.01
N LEU A 119 3.01 12.91 11.26
CA LEU A 119 2.55 14.12 10.58
C LEU A 119 1.79 13.83 9.29
N TYR A 120 2.00 12.66 8.70
CA TYR A 120 1.34 12.23 7.47
C TYR A 120 -0.09 11.69 7.72
N VAL A 121 -0.33 10.99 8.83
CA VAL A 121 -1.62 10.35 9.18
C VAL A 121 -2.51 11.32 9.93
#